data_885d60540602abf14a943f16990c12a1
#
_entry.id   885d60540602abf14a943f16990c12a1
#
_cell.length_a   1.000
_cell.length_b   1.000
_cell.length_c   1.000
_cell.angle_alpha   90.00
_cell.angle_beta   90.00
_cell.angle_gamma   90.00
#
_symmetry.space_group_name_H-M   'P 1'
#
loop_
_entity.id
_entity.type
_entity.pdbx_description
1 polymer ?
#
loop_
_entity_poly.entity_id
_entity_poly.type
_entity_poly.pdbx_seq_one_letter_code
_entity_poly.pdbx_strand_id
1 'polypeptide(L)'
;MRIYLCGPINGCTDAEANNWRSEVKKHFADCIDPMARDYRGKEAESYREIVDLDKRDVRNADAILVNYDKPSVGTSMEVFYAWTLGKPVIVWCRLDTVISPWLRYHSTIIAHSLNDVLVAIQRCSPSCR
;
A
#
# COMPACT_ATOMS: atom_id res chain seq x y z
N MET A 1 8.72 12.85 -2.55
CA MET A 1 7.39 12.21 -2.60
C MET A 1 7.30 11.15 -1.53
N ARG A 2 6.30 11.22 -0.70
CA ARG A 2 6.09 10.30 0.42
C ARG A 2 5.14 9.18 0.03
N ILE A 3 5.54 7.92 0.23
CA ILE A 3 4.82 6.74 -0.24
C ILE A 3 4.38 5.90 0.95
N TYR A 4 3.07 5.64 1.05
CA TYR A 4 2.53 4.71 2.03
C TYR A 4 2.58 3.27 1.49
N LEU A 5 3.15 2.36 2.26
CA LEU A 5 3.33 0.95 1.89
C LEU A 5 2.14 0.13 2.38
N CYS A 6 1.11 0.04 1.54
CA CYS A 6 -0.18 -0.58 1.83
C CYS A 6 -0.16 -2.06 1.43
N GLY A 7 -0.54 -2.94 2.34
CA GLY A 7 -0.61 -4.37 2.03
C GLY A 7 -1.03 -5.21 3.23
N PRO A 8 -1.27 -6.50 3.03
CA PRO A 8 -1.73 -7.38 4.10
C PRO A 8 -0.74 -7.45 5.26
N ILE A 9 -1.26 -7.39 6.48
CA ILE A 9 -0.48 -7.53 7.72
C ILE A 9 -1.11 -8.57 8.62
N ASN A 10 -2.42 -8.46 8.87
CA ASN A 10 -3.14 -9.39 9.73
C ASN A 10 -3.02 -10.83 9.19
N GLY A 11 -2.56 -11.74 10.04
CA GLY A 11 -2.38 -13.13 9.66
C GLY A 11 -1.20 -13.43 8.75
N CYS A 12 -0.36 -12.44 8.46
CA CYS A 12 0.83 -12.61 7.63
C CYS A 12 2.05 -13.05 8.44
N THR A 13 2.92 -13.84 7.82
CA THR A 13 4.26 -14.13 8.34
C THR A 13 5.13 -12.88 8.26
N ASP A 14 6.28 -12.90 8.93
CA ASP A 14 7.24 -11.80 8.84
C ASP A 14 7.69 -11.55 7.41
N ALA A 15 7.95 -12.61 6.65
CA ALA A 15 8.34 -12.50 5.24
C ALA A 15 7.22 -11.86 4.39
N GLU A 16 5.99 -12.32 4.55
CA GLU A 16 4.84 -11.78 3.82
C GLU A 16 4.60 -10.30 4.12
N ALA A 17 4.77 -9.90 5.38
CA ALA A 17 4.52 -8.52 5.79
C ALA A 17 5.68 -7.57 5.46
N ASN A 18 6.93 -8.04 5.48
CA ASN A 18 8.10 -7.15 5.46
C ASN A 18 8.93 -7.21 4.18
N ASN A 19 9.02 -8.35 3.49
CA ASN A 19 9.99 -8.49 2.40
C ASN A 19 9.78 -7.51 1.26
N TRP A 20 8.55 -7.37 0.78
CA TRP A 20 8.27 -6.44 -0.31
C TRP A 20 8.43 -4.97 0.15
N ARG A 21 8.08 -4.66 1.40
CA ARG A 21 8.25 -3.32 1.96
C ARG A 21 9.73 -2.96 2.04
N SER A 22 10.55 -3.88 2.51
CA SER A 22 12.01 -3.68 2.58
C SER A 22 12.62 -3.46 1.20
N GLU A 23 12.15 -4.18 0.19
CA GLU A 23 12.62 -4.05 -1.18
C GLU A 23 12.31 -2.65 -1.74
N VAL A 24 11.09 -2.17 -1.54
CA VAL A 24 10.69 -0.81 -1.97
C VAL A 24 11.50 0.27 -1.26
N LYS A 25 11.73 0.12 0.04
CA LYS A 25 12.50 1.10 0.83
C LYS A 25 13.92 1.29 0.34
N LYS A 26 14.50 0.32 -0.36
CA LYS A 26 15.83 0.47 -0.97
C LYS A 26 15.86 1.52 -2.07
N HIS A 27 14.72 1.82 -2.67
CA HIS A 27 14.59 2.73 -3.81
C HIS A 27 14.02 4.09 -3.45
N PHE A 28 13.34 4.21 -2.30
CA PHE A 28 12.69 5.45 -1.88
C PHE A 28 12.99 5.73 -0.42
N ALA A 29 13.54 6.91 -0.14
CA ALA A 29 13.94 7.30 1.21
C ALA A 29 12.75 7.66 2.10
N ASP A 30 11.66 8.18 1.52
CA ASP A 30 10.51 8.68 2.27
C ASP A 30 9.31 7.74 2.13
N CYS A 31 9.39 6.59 2.79
CA CYS A 31 8.30 5.63 2.87
C CYS A 31 7.66 5.67 4.26
N ILE A 32 6.32 5.61 4.27
CA ILE A 32 5.56 5.38 5.50
C ILE A 32 5.26 3.89 5.55
N ASP A 33 5.83 3.19 6.54
CA ASP A 33 5.68 1.76 6.71
C ASP A 33 4.81 1.46 7.94
N PRO A 34 3.58 0.95 7.75
CA PRO A 34 2.72 0.61 8.88
C PRO A 34 3.28 -0.52 9.74
N MET A 35 4.21 -1.33 9.23
CA MET A 35 4.87 -2.36 10.00
C MET A 35 5.83 -1.81 11.07
N ALA A 36 6.11 -0.50 11.06
CA ALA A 36 6.78 0.15 12.17
C ALA A 36 5.94 0.08 13.46
N ARG A 37 4.65 -0.16 13.32
CA ARG A 37 3.69 -0.41 14.41
C ARG A 37 3.07 -1.79 14.18
N ASP A 38 3.75 -2.82 14.62
CA ASP A 38 3.30 -4.20 14.41
C ASP A 38 2.24 -4.60 15.45
N TYR A 39 0.98 -4.63 15.02
CA TYR A 39 -0.15 -5.01 15.86
C TYR A 39 -0.59 -6.46 15.67
N ARG A 40 0.18 -7.29 14.98
CA ARG A 40 -0.21 -8.69 14.75
C ARG A 40 -0.43 -9.40 16.07
N GLY A 41 -1.58 -10.06 16.19
CA GLY A 41 -2.04 -10.72 17.43
C GLY A 41 -2.75 -9.79 18.41
N LYS A 42 -2.81 -8.49 18.16
CA LYS A 42 -3.45 -7.48 19.03
C LYS A 42 -4.57 -6.72 18.31
N GLU A 43 -4.96 -7.17 17.14
CA GLU A 43 -5.91 -6.43 16.28
C GLU A 43 -7.26 -6.22 16.96
N ALA A 44 -7.78 -7.22 17.68
CA ALA A 44 -9.08 -7.12 18.34
C ALA A 44 -9.13 -6.04 19.41
N GLU A 45 -8.03 -5.82 20.12
CA GLU A 45 -7.92 -4.85 21.22
C GLU A 45 -7.60 -3.45 20.69
N SER A 46 -6.78 -3.39 19.64
CA SER A 46 -6.19 -2.14 19.14
C SER A 46 -6.84 -1.63 17.86
N TYR A 47 -8.03 -2.14 17.49
CA TYR A 47 -8.62 -1.86 16.18
C TYR A 47 -8.81 -0.36 15.90
N ARG A 48 -9.22 0.43 16.90
CA ARG A 48 -9.41 1.88 16.72
C ARG A 48 -8.09 2.58 16.43
N GLU A 49 -7.06 2.28 17.21
CA GLU A 49 -5.72 2.85 17.05
C GLU A 49 -5.14 2.48 15.68
N ILE A 50 -5.26 1.22 15.27
CA ILE A 50 -4.79 0.74 13.95
C ILE A 50 -5.43 1.57 12.85
N VAL A 51 -6.74 1.68 12.83
CA VAL A 51 -7.46 2.38 11.76
C VAL A 51 -7.16 3.87 11.76
N ASP A 52 -7.15 4.51 12.94
CA ASP A 52 -6.86 5.93 13.05
C ASP A 52 -5.45 6.27 12.56
N LEU A 53 -4.46 5.46 12.94
CA LEU A 53 -3.08 5.67 12.52
C LEU A 53 -2.86 5.36 11.04
N ASP A 54 -3.47 4.30 10.52
CA ASP A 54 -3.39 3.98 9.10
C ASP A 54 -4.03 5.09 8.25
N LYS A 55 -5.19 5.59 8.65
CA LYS A 55 -5.83 6.73 7.95
C LYS A 55 -4.96 7.98 7.98
N ARG A 56 -4.34 8.28 9.12
CA ARG A 56 -3.40 9.40 9.23
C ARG A 56 -2.25 9.24 8.24
N ASP A 57 -1.68 8.05 8.17
CA ASP A 57 -0.55 7.76 7.29
C ASP A 57 -0.94 7.89 5.81
N VAL A 58 -2.13 7.42 5.44
CA VAL A 58 -2.67 7.61 4.09
C VAL A 58 -2.84 9.10 3.78
N ARG A 59 -3.40 9.88 4.72
CA ARG A 59 -3.55 11.34 4.53
C ARG A 59 -2.21 12.03 4.34
N ASN A 60 -1.18 11.59 5.04
CA ASN A 60 0.14 12.20 4.99
C ASN A 60 0.98 11.77 3.79
N ALA A 61 0.57 10.73 3.10
CA ALA A 61 1.27 10.24 1.91
C ALA A 61 0.90 11.04 0.67
N ASP A 62 1.80 11.09 -0.29
CA ASP A 62 1.54 11.66 -1.62
C ASP A 62 0.95 10.63 -2.57
N ALA A 63 1.27 9.36 -2.36
CA ALA A 63 0.75 8.22 -3.11
C ALA A 63 0.75 6.98 -2.22
N ILE A 64 -0.05 5.99 -2.58
CA ILE A 64 0.04 4.68 -1.93
C ILE A 64 0.52 3.63 -2.92
N LEU A 65 1.43 2.77 -2.45
CA LEU A 65 1.86 1.57 -3.16
C LEU A 65 1.22 0.37 -2.46
N VAL A 66 0.46 -0.40 -3.21
CA VAL A 66 -0.35 -1.49 -2.69
C VAL A 66 0.21 -2.82 -3.16
N ASN A 67 0.68 -3.67 -2.25
CA ASN A 67 0.93 -5.07 -2.57
C ASN A 67 -0.37 -5.85 -2.43
N TYR A 68 -0.80 -6.50 -3.49
CA TYR A 68 -2.07 -7.24 -3.51
C TYR A 68 -1.89 -8.69 -4.00
N ASP A 69 -0.84 -9.35 -3.57
CA ASP A 69 -0.67 -10.79 -3.83
C ASP A 69 -1.64 -11.64 -3.03
N LYS A 70 -2.22 -11.07 -1.98
CA LYS A 70 -3.14 -11.72 -1.05
C LYS A 70 -4.30 -10.77 -0.74
N PRO A 71 -5.57 -11.22 -0.80
CA PRO A 71 -6.70 -10.38 -0.45
C PRO A 71 -6.62 -9.91 1.01
N SER A 72 -7.03 -8.67 1.25
CA SER A 72 -7.02 -8.08 2.59
C SER A 72 -8.11 -7.02 2.69
N VAL A 73 -8.94 -7.11 3.72
CA VAL A 73 -10.00 -6.14 3.99
C VAL A 73 -9.41 -4.76 4.25
N GLY A 74 -8.44 -4.69 5.15
CA GLY A 74 -7.79 -3.41 5.49
C GLY A 74 -7.14 -2.74 4.29
N THR A 75 -6.39 -3.50 3.51
CA THR A 75 -5.77 -3.00 2.27
C THR A 75 -6.80 -2.44 1.31
N SER A 76 -7.90 -3.15 1.10
CA SER A 76 -8.97 -2.71 0.19
C SER A 76 -9.63 -1.41 0.67
N MET A 77 -9.84 -1.27 1.96
CA MET A 77 -10.43 -0.05 2.54
C MET A 77 -9.47 1.13 2.49
N GLU A 78 -8.19 0.90 2.69
CA GLU A 78 -7.16 1.94 2.55
C GLU A 78 -7.05 2.43 1.10
N VAL A 79 -7.15 1.53 0.13
CA VAL A 79 -7.22 1.88 -1.29
C VAL A 79 -8.39 2.82 -1.57
N PHE A 80 -9.58 2.45 -1.11
CA PHE A 80 -10.77 3.28 -1.29
C PHE A 80 -10.58 4.65 -0.63
N TYR A 81 -10.06 4.67 0.59
CA TYR A 81 -9.82 5.91 1.31
C TYR A 81 -8.85 6.84 0.58
N ALA A 82 -7.72 6.30 0.11
CA ALA A 82 -6.74 7.07 -0.66
C ALA A 82 -7.35 7.64 -1.95
N TRP A 83 -8.16 6.82 -2.64
CA TRP A 83 -8.85 7.25 -3.84
C TRP A 83 -9.79 8.43 -3.57
N THR A 84 -10.55 8.40 -2.45
CA THR A 84 -11.43 9.51 -2.07
C THR A 84 -10.66 10.80 -1.79
N LEU A 85 -9.41 10.70 -1.40
CA LEU A 85 -8.52 11.85 -1.17
C LEU A 85 -7.80 12.32 -2.43
N GLY A 86 -8.09 11.70 -3.58
CA GLY A 86 -7.45 12.05 -4.86
C GLY A 86 -5.99 11.62 -4.97
N LYS A 87 -5.54 10.70 -4.15
CA LYS A 87 -4.16 10.23 -4.19
C LYS A 87 -3.96 9.14 -5.23
N PRO A 88 -2.79 9.12 -5.93
CA PRO A 88 -2.44 8.00 -6.80
C PRO A 88 -2.40 6.68 -6.02
N VAL A 89 -2.98 5.64 -6.61
CA VAL A 89 -3.00 4.28 -6.09
C VAL A 89 -2.28 3.38 -7.09
N ILE A 90 -1.10 2.91 -6.71
CA ILE A 90 -0.29 2.03 -7.54
C ILE A 90 -0.38 0.63 -6.96
N VAL A 91 -0.97 -0.30 -7.70
CA VAL A 91 -1.13 -1.68 -7.26
C VAL A 91 -0.02 -2.54 -7.86
N TRP A 92 0.66 -3.28 -7.00
CA TRP A 92 1.67 -4.26 -7.37
C TRP A 92 1.19 -5.65 -6.99
N CYS A 93 0.98 -6.49 -7.98
CA CYS A 93 0.53 -7.86 -7.79
C CYS A 93 1.14 -8.77 -8.86
N ARG A 94 1.13 -10.06 -8.59
CA ARG A 94 1.56 -11.06 -9.59
C ARG A 94 0.62 -11.04 -10.78
N LEU A 95 1.14 -11.42 -11.93
CA LEU A 95 0.39 -11.39 -13.20
C LEU A 95 -0.86 -12.28 -13.17
N ASP A 96 -0.82 -13.38 -12.42
CA ASP A 96 -1.93 -14.33 -12.29
C ASP A 96 -2.92 -13.97 -11.18
N THR A 97 -2.72 -12.84 -10.47
CA THR A 97 -3.63 -12.39 -9.41
C THR A 97 -4.96 -11.96 -10.02
N VAL A 98 -6.06 -12.49 -9.48
CA VAL A 98 -7.41 -12.05 -9.86
C VAL A 98 -7.72 -10.74 -9.16
N ILE A 99 -7.97 -9.69 -9.94
CA ILE A 99 -8.26 -8.35 -9.44
C ILE A 99 -9.77 -8.14 -9.42
N SER A 100 -10.32 -7.78 -8.25
CA SER A 100 -11.74 -7.45 -8.16
C SER A 100 -12.06 -6.17 -8.95
N PRO A 101 -13.32 -6.00 -9.42
CA PRO A 101 -13.73 -4.75 -10.06
C PRO A 101 -13.53 -3.53 -9.17
N TRP A 102 -13.70 -3.66 -7.88
CA TRP A 102 -13.51 -2.58 -6.91
C TRP A 102 -12.06 -2.13 -6.83
N LEU A 103 -11.12 -3.08 -6.79
CA LEU A 103 -9.70 -2.74 -6.77
C LEU A 103 -9.28 -2.10 -8.09
N ARG A 104 -9.71 -2.67 -9.21
CA ARG A 104 -9.40 -2.13 -10.54
C ARG A 104 -9.89 -0.69 -10.71
N TYR A 105 -11.14 -0.43 -10.33
CA TYR A 105 -11.72 0.90 -10.47
C TYR A 105 -10.95 1.96 -9.67
N HIS A 106 -10.48 1.60 -8.47
CA HIS A 106 -9.83 2.53 -7.54
C HIS A 106 -8.30 2.52 -7.67
N SER A 107 -7.76 1.90 -8.71
CA SER A 107 -6.33 1.87 -8.99
C SER A 107 -5.97 2.86 -10.09
N THR A 108 -4.90 3.62 -9.88
CA THR A 108 -4.35 4.49 -10.92
C THR A 108 -3.58 3.66 -11.94
N ILE A 109 -2.73 2.77 -11.45
CA ILE A 109 -1.91 1.86 -12.27
C ILE A 109 -1.87 0.50 -11.58
N ILE A 110 -1.91 -0.58 -12.36
CA ILE A 110 -1.66 -1.94 -11.90
C ILE A 110 -0.35 -2.41 -12.54
N ALA A 111 0.63 -2.72 -11.71
CA ALA A 111 1.97 -3.16 -12.11
C ALA A 111 2.22 -4.61 -11.68
N HIS A 112 3.03 -5.33 -12.44
CA HIS A 112 3.31 -6.74 -12.18
C HIS A 112 4.79 -7.02 -11.90
N SER A 113 5.63 -5.98 -11.91
CA SER A 113 7.06 -6.09 -11.59
C SER A 113 7.52 -4.88 -10.77
N LEU A 114 8.61 -5.04 -10.06
CA LEU A 114 9.20 -3.93 -9.31
C LEU A 114 9.61 -2.79 -10.24
N ASN A 115 10.19 -3.09 -11.40
CA ASN A 115 10.54 -2.06 -12.38
C ASN A 115 9.34 -1.23 -12.82
N ASP A 116 8.21 -1.86 -13.10
CA ASP A 116 6.99 -1.16 -13.48
C ASP A 116 6.45 -0.31 -12.34
N VAL A 117 6.56 -0.80 -11.10
CA VAL A 117 6.21 -0.01 -9.89
C VAL A 117 7.07 1.24 -9.81
N LEU A 118 8.39 1.10 -9.98
CA LEU A 118 9.31 2.24 -9.90
C LEU A 118 9.01 3.29 -10.97
N VAL A 119 8.73 2.85 -12.19
CA VAL A 119 8.32 3.74 -13.28
C VAL A 119 7.00 4.44 -12.96
N ALA A 120 6.02 3.70 -12.44
CA ALA A 120 4.71 4.25 -12.08
C ALA A 120 4.82 5.34 -11.00
N ILE A 121 5.63 5.09 -9.98
CA ILE A 121 5.88 6.06 -8.90
C ILE A 121 6.53 7.33 -9.45
N GLN A 122 7.52 7.20 -10.31
CA GLN A 122 8.17 8.35 -10.94
C GLN A 122 7.19 9.20 -11.75
N ARG A 123 6.27 8.56 -12.47
CA ARG A 123 5.24 9.27 -13.25
C ARG A 123 4.24 10.01 -12.37
N CYS A 124 4.03 9.56 -11.14
CA CYS A 124 3.15 10.21 -10.17
C CYS A 124 3.86 11.35 -9.43
N SER A 125 5.17 11.49 -9.56
CA SER A 125 5.92 12.56 -8.92
C SER A 125 5.53 13.93 -9.47
N PRO A 126 5.35 14.95 -8.62
CA PRO A 126 5.01 16.30 -9.07
C PRO A 126 5.99 16.87 -10.08
N SER A 127 7.25 16.49 -10.03
CA SER A 127 8.29 16.97 -10.96
C SER A 127 8.14 16.44 -12.38
N CYS A 128 7.30 15.41 -12.60
CA CYS A 128 7.06 14.79 -13.91
C CYS A 128 5.70 15.16 -14.51
N ARG A 129 4.94 15.99 -13.82
CA ARG A 129 3.61 16.44 -14.28
C ARG A 129 3.66 17.67 -15.14
#